data_a1b31c6225dfca12e00ab442ab91c862
#
_entry.id   a1b31c6225dfca12e00ab442ab91c862
#
_cell.length_a   1.000
_cell.length_b   1.000
_cell.length_c   1.000
_cell.angle_alpha   90.00
_cell.angle_beta   90.00
_cell.angle_gamma   90.00
#
_symmetry.space_group_name_H-M   'P 1'
#
loop_
_entity.id
_entity.type
_entity.pdbx_description
1 polymer ?
#
loop_
_entity_poly.entity_id
_entity_poly.type
_entity_poly.pdbx_seq_one_letter_code
_entity_poly.pdbx_strand_id
1 'polypeptide(L)'
;MENDAAEARRALEVVEATKHVNAERLRRPRRYWVMVGLMLSVFALRPYFSTWPELLQYIVPILAILAIAGVAAWKQPTAVRKIKLSARMAWQLVGFAVLAGILGGVSHAVYVEQGWWWVPAVAALALFLIVVMLGPKMDRSWARQVSRV
;
A
#
# COMPACT_ATOMS: atom_id res chain seq x y z
N MET A 1 33.65 -19.55 -32.77
CA MET A 1 34.01 -19.12 -31.40
C MET A 1 33.77 -17.62 -31.16
N GLU A 2 34.17 -16.73 -32.06
CA GLU A 2 33.94 -15.29 -31.87
C GLU A 2 32.46 -14.87 -32.03
N ASN A 3 31.71 -15.56 -32.92
CA ASN A 3 30.26 -15.36 -33.10
C ASN A 3 29.45 -15.79 -31.85
N ASP A 4 29.83 -16.88 -31.20
CA ASP A 4 29.10 -17.37 -30.01
C ASP A 4 29.23 -16.39 -28.84
N ALA A 5 30.40 -15.75 -28.70
CA ALA A 5 30.63 -14.74 -27.65
C ALA A 5 29.84 -13.44 -27.93
N ALA A 6 29.66 -13.08 -29.20
CA ALA A 6 28.85 -11.92 -29.60
C ALA A 6 27.35 -12.18 -29.41
N GLU A 7 26.85 -13.38 -29.70
CA GLU A 7 25.47 -13.80 -29.44
C GLU A 7 25.17 -13.86 -27.94
N ALA A 8 26.07 -14.42 -27.16
CA ALA A 8 25.92 -14.47 -25.69
C ALA A 8 25.85 -13.07 -25.08
N ARG A 9 26.64 -12.10 -25.56
CA ARG A 9 26.56 -10.69 -25.11
C ARG A 9 25.24 -10.06 -25.47
N ARG A 10 24.74 -10.23 -26.70
CA ARG A 10 23.43 -9.72 -27.12
C ARG A 10 22.29 -10.32 -26.31
N ALA A 11 22.34 -11.62 -26.03
CA ALA A 11 21.35 -12.29 -25.18
C ALA A 11 21.36 -11.74 -23.74
N LEU A 12 22.52 -11.43 -23.18
CA LEU A 12 22.65 -10.79 -21.87
C LEU A 12 22.09 -9.36 -21.86
N GLU A 13 22.38 -8.57 -22.89
CA GLU A 13 21.83 -7.21 -23.03
C GLU A 13 20.30 -7.20 -23.11
N VAL A 14 19.71 -8.14 -23.86
CA VAL A 14 18.24 -8.29 -23.96
C VAL A 14 17.64 -8.69 -22.60
N VAL A 15 18.29 -9.59 -21.86
CA VAL A 15 17.86 -10.01 -20.51
C VAL A 15 17.95 -8.85 -19.54
N GLU A 16 19.02 -8.07 -19.55
CA GLU A 16 19.17 -6.89 -18.69
C GLU A 16 18.17 -5.79 -19.05
N ALA A 17 17.96 -5.51 -20.32
CA ALA A 17 16.94 -4.56 -20.76
C ALA A 17 15.53 -4.99 -20.32
N THR A 18 15.23 -6.29 -20.44
CA THR A 18 13.94 -6.85 -19.99
C THR A 18 13.79 -6.78 -18.47
N LYS A 19 14.85 -7.02 -17.69
CA LYS A 19 14.84 -6.85 -16.23
C LYS A 19 14.58 -5.39 -15.83
N HIS A 20 15.21 -4.44 -16.52
CA HIS A 20 14.99 -3.00 -16.27
C HIS A 20 13.55 -2.57 -16.55
N VAL A 21 12.99 -2.95 -17.68
CA VAL A 21 11.59 -2.65 -18.05
C VAL A 21 10.62 -3.28 -17.05
N ASN A 22 10.88 -4.51 -16.61
CA ASN A 22 10.05 -5.17 -15.60
C ASN A 22 10.16 -4.52 -14.22
N ALA A 23 11.35 -4.06 -13.82
CA ALA A 23 11.55 -3.34 -12.55
C ALA A 23 10.83 -1.97 -12.54
N GLU A 24 10.79 -1.26 -13.68
CA GLU A 24 10.02 -0.02 -13.80
C GLU A 24 8.50 -0.26 -13.78
N ARG A 25 8.02 -1.33 -14.40
CA ARG A 25 6.61 -1.72 -14.37
C ARG A 25 6.14 -2.11 -12.97
N LEU A 26 7.03 -2.57 -12.10
CA LEU A 26 6.75 -2.89 -10.70
C LEU A 26 6.63 -1.65 -9.81
N ARG A 27 7.08 -0.49 -10.28
CA ARG A 27 6.95 0.77 -9.56
C ARG A 27 5.50 1.24 -9.58
N ARG A 28 4.83 1.05 -8.45
CA ARG A 28 3.46 1.53 -8.29
C ARG A 28 3.43 3.06 -8.33
N PRO A 29 2.48 3.67 -9.06
CA PRO A 29 2.35 5.11 -9.11
C PRO A 29 2.05 5.66 -7.70
N ARG A 30 2.57 6.84 -7.38
CA ARG A 30 2.38 7.49 -6.06
C ARG A 30 0.91 7.56 -5.64
N ARG A 31 0.00 7.71 -6.60
CA ARG A 31 -1.46 7.69 -6.39
C ARG A 31 -1.96 6.40 -5.73
N TYR A 32 -1.32 5.25 -6.00
CA TYR A 32 -1.67 3.98 -5.34
C TYR A 32 -1.47 4.08 -3.82
N TRP A 33 -0.34 4.60 -3.39
CA TRP A 33 -0.03 4.76 -1.96
C TRP A 33 -0.92 5.80 -1.29
N VAL A 34 -1.32 6.85 -2.02
CA VAL A 34 -2.33 7.80 -1.54
C VAL A 34 -3.68 7.11 -1.32
N MET A 35 -4.13 6.26 -2.25
CA MET A 35 -5.37 5.51 -2.10
C MET A 35 -5.31 4.52 -0.93
N VAL A 36 -4.21 3.78 -0.78
CA VAL A 36 -3.99 2.88 0.36
C VAL A 36 -3.99 3.66 1.68
N GLY A 37 -3.33 4.82 1.71
CA GLY A 37 -3.32 5.71 2.88
C GLY A 37 -4.73 6.18 3.25
N LEU A 38 -5.54 6.60 2.26
CA LEU A 38 -6.93 6.98 2.48
C LEU A 38 -7.78 5.82 3.02
N MET A 39 -7.63 4.62 2.45
CA MET A 39 -8.35 3.44 2.93
C MET A 39 -8.03 3.15 4.41
N LEU A 40 -6.75 3.18 4.77
CA LEU A 40 -6.34 2.95 6.16
C LEU A 40 -6.79 4.08 7.09
N SER A 41 -6.82 5.33 6.62
CA SER A 41 -7.33 6.46 7.40
C SER A 41 -8.82 6.32 7.74
N VAL A 42 -9.63 5.72 6.86
CA VAL A 42 -11.05 5.46 7.16
C VAL A 42 -11.20 4.57 8.39
N PHE A 43 -10.31 3.57 8.58
CA PHE A 43 -10.33 2.74 9.79
C PHE A 43 -9.97 3.53 11.05
N ALA A 44 -9.02 4.45 10.98
CA ALA A 44 -8.64 5.30 12.11
C ALA A 44 -9.75 6.29 12.51
N LEU A 45 -10.63 6.65 11.57
CA LEU A 45 -11.79 7.52 11.81
C LEU A 45 -13.00 6.77 12.37
N ARG A 46 -12.92 5.43 12.54
CA ARG A 46 -14.01 4.60 13.09
C ARG A 46 -14.63 5.17 14.38
N PRO A 47 -13.89 5.75 15.34
CA PRO A 47 -14.49 6.31 16.55
C PRO A 47 -15.61 7.33 16.29
N TYR A 48 -15.51 8.13 15.25
CA TYR A 48 -16.55 9.11 14.91
C TYR A 48 -17.87 8.47 14.46
N PHE A 49 -17.81 7.25 13.93
CA PHE A 49 -19.00 6.53 13.50
C PHE A 49 -19.65 5.73 14.63
N SER A 50 -19.00 5.63 15.80
CA SER A 50 -19.50 4.84 16.94
C SER A 50 -20.81 5.35 17.53
N THR A 51 -21.15 6.63 17.29
CA THR A 51 -22.42 7.25 17.73
C THR A 51 -23.55 7.08 16.73
N TRP A 52 -23.27 6.52 15.55
CA TRP A 52 -24.26 6.33 14.48
C TRP A 52 -25.08 5.05 14.71
N PRO A 53 -26.27 4.91 14.09
CA PRO A 53 -27.00 3.66 14.10
C PRO A 53 -26.13 2.49 13.68
N GLU A 54 -26.25 1.36 14.35
CA GLU A 54 -25.37 0.18 14.21
C GLU A 54 -25.10 -0.21 12.75
N LEU A 55 -26.15 -0.20 11.92
CA LEU A 55 -26.05 -0.53 10.50
C LEU A 55 -25.11 0.46 9.75
N LEU A 56 -25.22 1.75 10.03
CA LEU A 56 -24.45 2.79 9.36
C LEU A 56 -22.98 2.82 9.79
N GLN A 57 -22.66 2.41 11.03
CA GLN A 57 -21.30 2.31 11.54
C GLN A 57 -20.42 1.39 10.68
N TYR A 58 -21.00 0.35 10.10
CA TYR A 58 -20.28 -0.62 9.27
C TYR A 58 -20.43 -0.35 7.78
N ILE A 59 -21.62 0.01 7.33
CA ILE A 59 -21.88 0.20 5.89
C ILE A 59 -21.07 1.39 5.35
N VAL A 60 -21.05 2.51 6.03
CA VAL A 60 -20.41 3.73 5.52
C VAL A 60 -18.89 3.56 5.34
N PRO A 61 -18.11 3.06 6.32
CA PRO A 61 -16.69 2.77 6.11
C PRO A 61 -16.43 1.76 5.00
N ILE A 62 -17.24 0.70 4.92
CA ILE A 62 -17.11 -0.31 3.87
C ILE A 62 -17.34 0.29 2.49
N LEU A 63 -18.39 1.09 2.32
CA LEU A 63 -18.67 1.78 1.05
C LEU A 63 -17.56 2.77 0.68
N ALA A 64 -17.02 3.52 1.66
CA ALA A 64 -15.89 4.42 1.44
C ALA A 64 -14.66 3.66 0.94
N ILE A 65 -14.31 2.53 1.58
CA ILE A 65 -13.20 1.68 1.19
C ILE A 65 -13.43 1.10 -0.21
N LEU A 66 -14.62 0.60 -0.50
CA LEU A 66 -14.96 0.05 -1.81
C LEU A 66 -14.91 1.12 -2.90
N ALA A 67 -15.36 2.35 -2.62
CA ALA A 67 -15.27 3.46 -3.56
C ALA A 67 -13.81 3.82 -3.86
N ILE A 68 -12.96 3.92 -2.83
CA ILE A 68 -11.53 4.19 -2.99
C ILE A 68 -10.85 3.06 -3.76
N ALA A 69 -11.15 1.80 -3.41
CA ALA A 69 -10.62 0.62 -4.11
C ALA A 69 -11.09 0.56 -5.57
N GLY A 70 -12.35 0.88 -5.84
CA GLY A 70 -12.90 0.95 -7.20
C GLY A 70 -12.19 1.99 -8.07
N VAL A 71 -11.98 3.20 -7.53
CA VAL A 71 -11.22 4.26 -8.22
C VAL A 71 -9.76 3.84 -8.45
N ALA A 72 -9.15 3.18 -7.47
CA ALA A 72 -7.78 2.66 -7.59
C ALA A 72 -7.70 1.59 -8.68
N ALA A 73 -8.65 0.65 -8.73
CA ALA A 73 -8.70 -0.43 -9.70
C ALA A 73 -8.97 0.07 -11.13
N TRP A 74 -9.86 1.06 -11.30
CA TRP A 74 -10.20 1.61 -12.62
C TRP A 74 -8.99 2.20 -13.36
N LYS A 75 -8.05 2.78 -12.64
CA LYS A 75 -6.87 3.46 -13.22
C LYS A 75 -5.60 2.62 -13.23
N GLN A 76 -5.67 1.34 -12.84
CA GLN A 76 -4.49 0.46 -12.88
C GLN A 76 -4.38 -0.23 -14.24
N PRO A 77 -3.23 -0.15 -14.92
CA PRO A 77 -2.98 -1.00 -16.08
C PRO A 77 -2.96 -2.46 -15.64
N THR A 78 -3.67 -3.31 -16.36
CA THR A 78 -3.95 -4.73 -16.12
C THR A 78 -2.71 -5.65 -16.07
N ALA A 79 -1.51 -5.11 -16.07
CA ALA A 79 -0.25 -5.85 -16.24
C ALA A 79 0.29 -6.54 -14.97
N VAL A 80 -0.38 -6.44 -13.80
CA VAL A 80 0.15 -6.95 -12.52
C VAL A 80 -0.54 -8.24 -12.08
N ARG A 81 -0.76 -9.18 -12.99
CA ARG A 81 -1.56 -10.39 -12.69
C ARG A 81 -0.80 -11.53 -11.99
N LYS A 82 0.52 -11.47 -11.82
CA LYS A 82 1.33 -12.56 -11.21
C LYS A 82 2.54 -12.05 -10.42
N ILE A 83 2.33 -11.20 -9.41
CA ILE A 83 3.41 -10.94 -8.46
C ILE A 83 3.33 -11.99 -7.36
N LYS A 84 4.30 -12.91 -7.31
CA LYS A 84 4.51 -13.76 -6.14
C LYS A 84 4.94 -12.85 -4.98
N LEU A 85 4.10 -12.76 -3.96
CA LEU A 85 4.44 -12.03 -2.74
C LEU A 85 5.68 -12.68 -2.12
N SER A 86 6.78 -11.95 -2.02
CA SER A 86 7.92 -12.42 -1.25
C SER A 86 7.59 -12.37 0.25
N ALA A 87 8.20 -13.26 1.05
CA ALA A 87 7.99 -13.26 2.50
C ALA A 87 8.24 -11.88 3.13
N ARG A 88 9.23 -11.14 2.63
CA ARG A 88 9.54 -9.78 3.10
C ARG A 88 8.44 -8.78 2.80
N MET A 89 7.79 -8.90 1.62
CA MET A 89 6.63 -8.06 1.27
C MET A 89 5.46 -8.34 2.21
N ALA A 90 5.20 -9.61 2.49
CA ALA A 90 4.15 -10.02 3.42
C ALA A 90 4.40 -9.44 4.83
N TRP A 91 5.61 -9.53 5.36
CA TRP A 91 5.99 -8.95 6.65
C TRP A 91 5.82 -7.43 6.71
N GLN A 92 6.14 -6.73 5.64
CA GLN A 92 5.96 -5.28 5.57
C GLN A 92 4.47 -4.90 5.57
N LEU A 93 3.62 -5.65 4.86
CA LEU A 93 2.17 -5.44 4.89
C LEU A 93 1.59 -5.75 6.27
N VAL A 94 2.05 -6.82 6.92
CA VAL A 94 1.69 -7.14 8.32
C VAL A 94 2.10 -6.00 9.25
N GLY A 95 3.31 -5.45 9.10
CA GLY A 95 3.78 -4.29 9.87
C GLY A 95 2.86 -3.07 9.72
N PHE A 96 2.38 -2.77 8.51
CA PHE A 96 1.40 -1.70 8.31
C PHE A 96 0.04 -2.02 8.94
N ALA A 97 -0.42 -3.26 8.85
CA ALA A 97 -1.69 -3.66 9.45
C ALA A 97 -1.63 -3.57 10.98
N VAL A 98 -0.52 -4.00 11.59
CA VAL A 98 -0.28 -3.88 13.03
C VAL A 98 -0.22 -2.42 13.46
N LEU A 99 0.52 -1.57 12.72
CA LEU A 99 0.59 -0.14 13.00
C LEU A 99 -0.79 0.53 12.92
N ALA A 100 -1.57 0.19 11.89
CA ALA A 100 -2.94 0.69 11.74
C ALA A 100 -3.84 0.23 12.90
N GLY A 101 -3.70 -1.02 13.31
CA GLY A 101 -4.43 -1.58 14.45
C GLY A 101 -4.08 -0.87 15.77
N ILE A 102 -2.80 -0.63 16.03
CA ILE A 102 -2.34 0.08 17.23
C ILE A 102 -2.84 1.53 17.24
N LEU A 103 -2.61 2.28 16.15
CA LEU A 103 -3.04 3.68 16.06
C LEU A 103 -4.56 3.80 16.15
N GLY A 104 -5.30 2.93 15.48
CA GLY A 104 -6.76 2.91 15.53
C GLY A 104 -7.28 2.51 16.92
N GLY A 105 -6.69 1.49 17.53
CA GLY A 105 -7.07 1.02 18.88
C GLY A 105 -6.80 2.06 19.98
N VAL A 106 -5.60 2.63 19.99
CA VAL A 106 -5.24 3.71 20.95
C VAL A 106 -6.14 4.94 20.73
N SER A 107 -6.34 5.32 19.47
CA SER A 107 -7.22 6.43 19.12
C SER A 107 -8.65 6.22 19.61
N HIS A 108 -9.18 5.00 19.46
CA HIS A 108 -10.52 4.65 19.93
C HIS A 108 -10.61 4.71 21.44
N ALA A 109 -9.64 4.12 22.17
CA ALA A 109 -9.62 4.14 23.63
C ALA A 109 -9.58 5.58 24.17
N VAL A 110 -8.69 6.42 23.67
CA VAL A 110 -8.58 7.81 24.09
C VAL A 110 -9.84 8.62 23.76
N TYR A 111 -10.45 8.39 22.62
CA TYR A 111 -11.70 9.03 22.25
C TYR A 111 -12.85 8.67 23.19
N VAL A 112 -12.98 7.39 23.54
CA VAL A 112 -14.07 6.90 24.41
C VAL A 112 -13.85 7.27 25.87
N GLU A 113 -12.61 7.12 26.37
CA GLU A 113 -12.31 7.32 27.80
C GLU A 113 -12.12 8.79 28.17
N GLN A 114 -11.48 9.57 27.30
CA GLN A 114 -11.12 10.97 27.58
C GLN A 114 -11.95 12.00 26.82
N GLY A 115 -12.76 11.56 25.85
CA GLY A 115 -13.59 12.45 25.05
C GLY A 115 -12.80 13.36 24.09
N TRP A 116 -11.53 13.05 23.80
CA TRP A 116 -10.69 13.87 22.93
C TRP A 116 -11.07 13.68 21.46
N TRP A 117 -11.97 14.52 21.01
CA TRP A 117 -12.57 14.43 19.68
C TRP A 117 -11.57 14.56 18.50
N TRP A 118 -10.43 15.22 18.70
CA TRP A 118 -9.41 15.45 17.66
C TRP A 118 -8.46 14.26 17.47
N VAL A 119 -8.35 13.34 18.42
CA VAL A 119 -7.40 12.24 18.41
C VAL A 119 -7.60 11.30 17.21
N PRO A 120 -8.83 10.89 16.83
CA PRO A 120 -9.02 10.07 15.65
C PRO A 120 -8.58 10.76 14.34
N ALA A 121 -8.78 12.07 14.23
CA ALA A 121 -8.34 12.85 13.08
C ALA A 121 -6.80 12.88 12.97
N VAL A 122 -6.10 13.08 14.08
CA VAL A 122 -4.63 13.07 14.11
C VAL A 122 -4.09 11.69 13.83
N ALA A 123 -4.69 10.62 14.37
CA ALA A 123 -4.30 9.25 14.10
C ALA A 123 -4.48 8.90 12.61
N ALA A 124 -5.60 9.30 12.00
CA ALA A 124 -5.86 9.11 10.57
C ALA A 124 -4.84 9.86 9.69
N LEU A 125 -4.53 11.12 10.04
CA LEU A 125 -3.54 11.92 9.33
C LEU A 125 -2.14 11.32 9.45
N ALA A 126 -1.74 10.90 10.66
CA ALA A 126 -0.44 10.26 10.90
C ALA A 126 -0.31 8.97 10.08
N LEU A 127 -1.34 8.12 10.08
CA LEU A 127 -1.37 6.88 9.31
C LEU A 127 -1.28 7.16 7.81
N PHE A 128 -2.03 8.14 7.31
CA PHE A 128 -1.97 8.58 5.92
C PHE A 128 -0.55 9.00 5.51
N LEU A 129 0.07 9.90 6.30
CA LEU A 129 1.41 10.40 6.01
C LEU A 129 2.46 9.27 6.04
N ILE A 130 2.39 8.39 7.04
CA ILE A 130 3.30 7.23 7.14
C ILE A 130 3.20 6.38 5.88
N VAL A 131 2.00 6.04 5.43
CA VAL A 131 1.79 5.19 4.25
C VAL A 131 2.26 5.87 2.97
N VAL A 132 1.94 7.16 2.78
CA VAL A 132 2.34 7.92 1.59
C VAL A 132 3.85 8.14 1.52
N MET A 133 4.53 8.28 2.66
CA MET A 133 5.98 8.48 2.72
C MET A 133 6.76 7.17 2.65
N LEU A 134 6.32 6.13 3.35
CA LEU A 134 7.02 4.84 3.41
C LEU A 134 6.68 3.92 2.23
N GLY A 135 5.47 3.97 1.70
CA GLY A 135 5.02 3.12 0.60
C GLY A 135 5.95 3.17 -0.62
N PRO A 136 6.28 4.34 -1.18
CA PRO A 136 7.20 4.44 -2.31
C PRO A 136 8.63 3.98 -1.99
N LYS A 137 9.08 4.10 -0.72
CA LYS A 137 10.39 3.58 -0.29
C LYS A 137 10.40 2.05 -0.27
N MET A 138 9.29 1.44 0.12
CA MET A 138 9.11 0.00 0.07
C MET A 138 9.14 -0.53 -1.36
N ASP A 139 8.42 0.10 -2.29
CA ASP A 139 8.46 -0.27 -3.72
C ASP A 139 9.88 -0.25 -4.29
N ARG A 140 10.68 0.76 -3.93
CA ARG A 140 12.09 0.83 -4.34
C ARG A 140 12.94 -0.31 -3.76
N SER A 141 12.65 -0.75 -2.54
CA SER A 141 13.34 -1.90 -1.93
C SER A 141 12.97 -3.21 -2.61
N TRP A 142 11.74 -3.34 -3.05
CA TRP A 142 11.22 -4.51 -3.76
C TRP A 142 11.76 -4.62 -5.18
N ALA A 143 11.77 -3.51 -5.92
CA ALA A 143 12.34 -3.45 -7.26
C ALA A 143 13.83 -3.86 -7.25
N ARG A 144 14.60 -3.45 -6.24
CA ARG A 144 16.01 -3.85 -6.07
C ARG A 144 16.20 -5.33 -5.74
N GLN A 145 15.24 -5.98 -5.12
CA GLN A 145 15.33 -7.43 -4.84
C GLN A 145 15.03 -8.28 -6.07
N VAL A 146 14.07 -7.86 -6.89
CA VAL A 146 13.70 -8.57 -8.12
C VAL A 146 14.82 -8.47 -9.18
N SER A 147 15.59 -7.38 -9.18
CA SER A 147 16.73 -7.21 -10.09
C SER A 147 17.97 -8.03 -9.70
N ARG A 148 18.02 -8.61 -8.49
CA ARG A 148 19.16 -9.42 -8.00
C ARG A 148 18.97 -10.93 -8.15
N VAL A 149 17.79 -11.39 -8.55
CA VAL A 149 17.46 -12.78 -8.86
C VAL A 149 17.34 -12.95 -10.37
#